data_4292c60625ea54da46ac3d528b428721
#
_entry.id   4292c60625ea54da46ac3d528b428721
#
_cell.length_a   1.000
_cell.length_b   1.000
_cell.length_c   1.000
_cell.angle_alpha   90.00
_cell.angle_beta   90.00
_cell.angle_gamma   90.00
#
_symmetry.space_group_name_H-M   'P 1'
#
loop_
_entity.id
_entity.type
_entity.pdbx_description
1 polymer ?
#
loop_
_entity_poly.entity_id
_entity_poly.type
_entity_poly.pdbx_seq_one_letter_code
_entity_poly.pdbx_strand_id
1 'polypeptide(L)'
;CQPYSNPHAMNIHIRPYSPEHCQAVLNLSLRAWQPVFAQMQPAVPSFVYTNFYPNGWEARQLSDLQAVLDGEPEHVWLACAGSEIAGWTAIRLHPEDRMGEIYILATAPEYQRQGVATLLMEHAFEQIRTAGMDMVMVETGGDPGHFAARQCYESAGFQPWPVARYFKPL
;
A
#
# COMPACT_ATOMS: atom_id res chain seq x y z
N CYS A 1 -1.20 -26.06 -25.65
CA CYS A 1 -1.77 -24.71 -25.39
C CYS A 1 -0.65 -23.81 -24.93
N GLN A 2 -0.18 -22.92 -25.78
CA GLN A 2 0.75 -21.87 -25.41
C GLN A 2 -0.01 -20.84 -24.57
N PRO A 3 0.56 -20.34 -23.47
CA PRO A 3 -0.07 -19.23 -22.75
C PRO A 3 -0.08 -18.01 -23.67
N TYR A 4 -1.24 -17.42 -23.83
CA TYR A 4 -1.40 -16.15 -24.51
C TYR A 4 -0.51 -15.13 -23.82
N SER A 5 0.63 -14.81 -24.40
CA SER A 5 1.41 -13.65 -23.99
C SER A 5 0.62 -12.43 -24.43
N ASN A 6 0.09 -11.71 -23.45
CA ASN A 6 -0.56 -10.43 -23.68
C ASN A 6 0.47 -9.48 -24.31
N PRO A 7 0.31 -9.05 -25.59
CA PRO A 7 1.29 -8.19 -26.25
C PRO A 7 1.39 -6.79 -25.61
N HIS A 8 0.57 -6.48 -24.62
CA HIS A 8 0.58 -5.23 -23.85
C HIS A 8 1.08 -5.42 -22.42
N ALA A 9 1.68 -6.58 -22.06
CA ALA A 9 2.30 -6.78 -20.76
C ALA A 9 3.46 -5.78 -20.62
N MET A 10 3.23 -4.72 -19.85
CA MET A 10 4.29 -3.72 -19.55
C MET A 10 5.40 -4.38 -18.77
N ASN A 11 6.64 -4.08 -19.15
CA ASN A 11 7.81 -4.55 -18.43
C ASN A 11 7.99 -3.68 -17.18
N ILE A 12 7.61 -4.22 -16.02
CA ILE A 12 7.70 -3.52 -14.73
C ILE A 12 8.95 -3.97 -14.00
N HIS A 13 9.74 -2.99 -13.56
CA HIS A 13 10.96 -3.22 -12.79
C HIS A 13 10.80 -2.70 -11.37
N ILE A 14 11.30 -3.48 -10.40
CA ILE A 14 11.37 -3.03 -9.01
C ILE A 14 12.72 -2.32 -8.81
N ARG A 15 12.68 -1.13 -8.23
CA ARG A 15 13.86 -0.29 -7.97
C ARG A 15 13.81 0.24 -6.55
N PRO A 16 14.97 0.44 -5.90
CA PRO A 16 15.01 1.14 -4.61
C PRO A 16 14.49 2.57 -4.75
N TYR A 17 13.80 3.03 -3.72
CA TYR A 17 13.41 4.43 -3.59
C TYR A 17 14.62 5.31 -3.34
N SER A 18 14.61 6.52 -3.86
CA SER A 18 15.53 7.60 -3.46
C SER A 18 14.76 8.93 -3.37
N PRO A 19 15.27 9.93 -2.62
CA PRO A 19 14.54 11.19 -2.37
C PRO A 19 14.12 11.96 -3.62
N GLU A 20 14.82 11.78 -4.75
CA GLU A 20 14.42 12.39 -6.03
C GLU A 20 13.05 11.93 -6.52
N HIS A 21 12.59 10.76 -6.07
CA HIS A 21 11.28 10.20 -6.43
C HIS A 21 10.14 10.66 -5.52
N CYS A 22 10.44 11.40 -4.45
CA CYS A 22 9.48 11.74 -3.39
C CYS A 22 8.21 12.37 -3.95
N GLN A 23 8.33 13.43 -4.75
CA GLN A 23 7.16 14.14 -5.25
C GLN A 23 6.30 13.26 -6.16
N ALA A 24 6.90 12.46 -7.01
CA ALA A 24 6.18 11.55 -7.89
C ALA A 24 5.43 10.46 -7.10
N VAL A 25 6.05 9.93 -6.04
CA VAL A 25 5.44 8.94 -5.14
C VAL A 25 4.25 9.55 -4.40
N LEU A 26 4.38 10.75 -3.87
CA LEU A 26 3.30 11.45 -3.18
C LEU A 26 2.12 11.74 -4.12
N ASN A 27 2.40 12.24 -5.31
CA ASN A 27 1.37 12.55 -6.30
C ASN A 27 0.58 11.30 -6.73
N LEU A 28 1.27 10.22 -7.04
CA LEU A 28 0.66 8.92 -7.37
C LEU A 28 -0.19 8.41 -6.22
N SER A 29 0.28 8.56 -4.99
CA SER A 29 -0.40 8.08 -3.79
C SER A 29 -1.72 8.80 -3.56
N LEU A 30 -1.76 10.12 -3.72
CA LEU A 30 -3.02 10.87 -3.62
C LEU A 30 -4.05 10.39 -4.64
N ARG A 31 -3.63 10.12 -5.87
CA ARG A 31 -4.51 9.60 -6.91
C ARG A 31 -5.00 8.18 -6.60
N ALA A 32 -4.13 7.34 -6.04
CA ALA A 32 -4.47 5.97 -5.67
C ALA A 32 -5.47 5.90 -4.51
N TRP A 33 -5.31 6.77 -3.51
CA TRP A 33 -6.17 6.76 -2.31
C TRP A 33 -7.47 7.57 -2.46
N GLN A 34 -7.57 8.47 -3.43
CA GLN A 34 -8.76 9.30 -3.60
C GLN A 34 -10.08 8.49 -3.65
N PRO A 35 -10.21 7.43 -4.47
CA PRO A 35 -11.44 6.64 -4.47
C PRO A 35 -11.65 5.84 -3.18
N VAL A 36 -10.58 5.46 -2.49
CA VAL A 36 -10.65 4.78 -1.19
C VAL A 36 -11.31 5.68 -0.15
N PHE A 37 -10.84 6.91 -0.01
CA PHE A 37 -11.39 7.88 0.94
C PHE A 37 -12.81 8.30 0.57
N ALA A 38 -13.11 8.45 -0.71
CA ALA A 38 -14.45 8.77 -1.18
C ALA A 38 -15.48 7.71 -0.79
N GLN A 39 -15.11 6.44 -0.81
CA GLN A 39 -15.97 5.33 -0.42
C GLN A 39 -15.99 5.09 1.08
N MET A 40 -14.89 5.36 1.78
CA MET A 40 -14.76 5.16 3.22
C MET A 40 -15.56 6.20 4.01
N GLN A 41 -15.53 7.45 3.60
CA GLN A 41 -16.13 8.56 4.35
C GLN A 41 -17.59 8.30 4.73
N PRO A 42 -18.50 7.91 3.80
CA PRO A 42 -19.90 7.64 4.16
C PRO A 42 -20.09 6.35 4.98
N ALA A 43 -19.10 5.48 5.02
CA ALA A 43 -19.17 4.18 5.68
C ALA A 43 -18.70 4.19 7.14
N VAL A 44 -18.13 5.28 7.62
CA VAL A 44 -17.61 5.42 8.98
C VAL A 44 -18.36 6.53 9.73
N PRO A 45 -18.36 6.51 11.08
CA PRO A 45 -19.01 7.58 11.85
C PRO A 45 -18.40 8.94 11.52
N SER A 46 -19.26 9.94 11.24
CA SER A 46 -18.81 11.27 10.79
C SER A 46 -17.90 11.96 11.81
N PHE A 47 -18.18 11.80 13.10
CA PHE A 47 -17.35 12.40 14.15
C PHE A 47 -15.92 11.82 14.17
N VAL A 48 -15.78 10.55 13.82
CA VAL A 48 -14.46 9.90 13.71
C VAL A 48 -13.70 10.45 12.51
N TYR A 49 -14.36 10.48 11.36
CA TYR A 49 -13.75 11.01 10.13
C TYR A 49 -13.29 12.45 10.31
N THR A 50 -14.12 13.30 10.90
CA THR A 50 -13.79 14.71 11.14
C THR A 50 -12.60 14.86 12.10
N ASN A 51 -12.53 14.02 13.14
CA ASN A 51 -11.41 14.06 14.10
C ASN A 51 -10.10 13.55 13.47
N PHE A 52 -10.16 12.54 12.60
CA PHE A 52 -8.96 12.04 11.93
C PHE A 52 -8.46 13.00 10.84
N TYR A 53 -9.37 13.67 10.14
CA TYR A 53 -9.05 14.48 8.97
C TYR A 53 -9.59 15.92 9.09
N PRO A 54 -9.18 16.68 10.13
CA PRO A 54 -9.72 18.03 10.35
C PRO A 54 -9.36 19.01 9.22
N ASN A 55 -8.28 18.74 8.50
CA ASN A 55 -7.81 19.56 7.37
C ASN A 55 -7.93 18.81 6.02
N GLY A 56 -8.81 17.81 5.96
CA GLY A 56 -8.93 16.94 4.78
C GLY A 56 -8.02 15.73 4.84
N TRP A 57 -8.44 14.64 4.20
CA TRP A 57 -7.66 13.40 4.21
C TRP A 57 -6.32 13.56 3.51
N GLU A 58 -6.25 14.41 2.46
CA GLU A 58 -5.03 14.63 1.68
C GLU A 58 -3.89 15.16 2.53
N ALA A 59 -4.19 16.14 3.41
CA ALA A 59 -3.17 16.74 4.28
C ALA A 59 -2.57 15.70 5.22
N ARG A 60 -3.40 14.86 5.84
CA ARG A 60 -2.93 13.80 6.72
C ARG A 60 -2.18 12.72 5.97
N GLN A 61 -2.70 12.29 4.81
CA GLN A 61 -2.07 11.27 3.99
C GLN A 61 -0.69 11.72 3.53
N LEU A 62 -0.54 12.95 3.04
CA LEU A 62 0.76 13.50 2.65
C LEU A 62 1.73 13.53 3.83
N SER A 63 1.30 13.96 5.00
CA SER A 63 2.13 13.99 6.20
C SER A 63 2.59 12.58 6.60
N ASP A 64 1.67 11.62 6.62
CA ASP A 64 1.99 10.24 7.01
C ASP A 64 2.93 9.57 6.00
N LEU A 65 2.70 9.77 4.70
CA LEU A 65 3.54 9.20 3.65
C LEU A 65 4.93 9.83 3.62
N GLN A 66 5.01 11.15 3.83
CA GLN A 66 6.31 11.84 3.92
C GLN A 66 7.13 11.29 5.07
N ALA A 67 6.50 11.04 6.22
CA ALA A 67 7.17 10.44 7.38
C ALA A 67 7.70 9.02 7.08
N VAL A 68 6.96 8.23 6.31
CA VAL A 68 7.42 6.91 5.88
C VAL A 68 8.65 7.02 4.98
N LEU A 69 8.60 7.91 3.99
CA LEU A 69 9.69 8.10 3.03
C LEU A 69 10.96 8.66 3.68
N ASP A 70 10.82 9.53 4.67
CA ASP A 70 11.96 10.13 5.37
C ASP A 70 12.53 9.22 6.47
N GLY A 71 11.67 8.38 7.07
CA GLY A 71 12.03 7.57 8.23
C GLY A 71 12.93 6.38 7.90
N GLU A 72 12.51 5.54 6.98
CA GLU A 72 13.22 4.32 6.57
C GLU A 72 13.23 4.19 5.05
N PRO A 73 13.92 5.10 4.33
CA PRO A 73 13.93 5.06 2.86
C PRO A 73 14.52 3.77 2.28
N GLU A 74 15.39 3.09 3.02
CA GLU A 74 15.98 1.80 2.64
C GLU A 74 14.95 0.66 2.63
N HIS A 75 13.79 0.85 3.26
CA HIS A 75 12.68 -0.12 3.26
C HIS A 75 11.58 0.25 2.28
N VAL A 76 11.88 1.08 1.29
CA VAL A 76 10.93 1.54 0.29
C VAL A 76 11.40 1.16 -1.11
N TRP A 77 10.50 0.60 -1.91
CA TRP A 77 10.77 0.19 -3.30
C TRP A 77 9.69 0.71 -4.24
N LEU A 78 10.10 0.96 -5.47
CA LEU A 78 9.24 1.44 -6.55
C LEU A 78 9.06 0.35 -7.59
N ALA A 79 7.86 0.28 -8.16
CA ALA A 79 7.60 -0.45 -9.39
C ALA A 79 7.58 0.57 -10.53
N CYS A 80 8.46 0.41 -11.51
CA CYS A 80 8.64 1.35 -12.59
C CYS A 80 8.32 0.72 -13.94
N ALA A 81 7.57 1.45 -14.77
CA ALA A 81 7.34 1.17 -16.18
C ALA A 81 8.18 2.17 -16.98
N GLY A 82 9.40 1.77 -17.36
CA GLY A 82 10.36 2.73 -17.94
C GLY A 82 10.73 3.81 -16.93
N SER A 83 10.50 5.07 -17.29
CA SER A 83 10.74 6.22 -16.42
C SER A 83 9.56 6.57 -15.51
N GLU A 84 8.40 5.95 -15.70
CA GLU A 84 7.21 6.20 -14.91
C GLU A 84 7.14 5.29 -13.69
N ILE A 85 6.68 5.84 -12.55
CA ILE A 85 6.45 5.07 -11.34
C ILE A 85 5.01 4.55 -11.40
N ALA A 86 4.87 3.22 -11.43
CA ALA A 86 3.57 2.55 -11.49
C ALA A 86 2.99 2.25 -10.10
N GLY A 87 3.85 2.16 -9.09
CA GLY A 87 3.44 1.87 -7.72
C GLY A 87 4.63 1.85 -6.79
N TRP A 88 4.36 1.63 -5.50
CA TRP A 88 5.42 1.54 -4.49
C TRP A 88 4.96 0.77 -3.27
N THR A 89 5.95 0.31 -2.51
CA THR A 89 5.73 -0.38 -1.24
C THR A 89 6.74 0.05 -0.20
N ALA A 90 6.32 0.03 1.05
CA ALA A 90 7.19 0.21 2.20
C ALA A 90 6.95 -0.92 3.19
N ILE A 91 8.02 -1.43 3.78
CA ILE A 91 7.94 -2.46 4.80
C ILE A 91 8.46 -1.94 6.14
N ARG A 92 8.03 -2.60 7.21
CA ARG A 92 8.57 -2.45 8.56
C ARG A 92 8.91 -3.84 9.09
N LEU A 93 9.93 -3.91 9.93
CA LEU A 93 10.33 -5.15 10.57
C LEU A 93 9.99 -5.08 12.06
N HIS A 94 9.42 -6.16 12.57
CA HIS A 94 9.09 -6.35 13.99
C HIS A 94 9.79 -7.63 14.48
N PRO A 95 11.12 -7.54 14.78
CA PRO A 95 11.91 -8.73 15.15
C PRO A 95 11.38 -9.46 16.38
N GLU A 96 10.79 -8.73 17.32
CA GLU A 96 10.21 -9.28 18.55
C GLU A 96 9.10 -10.31 18.28
N ASP A 97 8.38 -10.15 17.17
CA ASP A 97 7.32 -11.07 16.73
C ASP A 97 7.75 -11.93 15.54
N ARG A 98 9.01 -11.82 15.13
CA ARG A 98 9.57 -12.45 13.92
C ARG A 98 8.70 -12.16 12.70
N MET A 99 8.26 -10.91 12.58
CA MET A 99 7.25 -10.47 11.62
C MET A 99 7.75 -9.29 10.79
N GLY A 100 7.52 -9.35 9.47
CA GLY A 100 7.56 -8.17 8.62
C GLY A 100 6.16 -7.63 8.42
N GLU A 101 6.07 -6.35 8.11
CA GLU A 101 4.81 -5.69 7.80
C GLU A 101 4.93 -4.99 6.46
N ILE A 102 3.97 -5.22 5.56
CA ILE A 102 3.79 -4.36 4.39
C ILE A 102 2.98 -3.16 4.86
N TYR A 103 3.68 -2.06 5.12
CA TYR A 103 3.08 -0.88 5.71
C TYR A 103 2.35 -0.03 4.67
N ILE A 104 2.92 0.08 3.46
CA ILE A 104 2.33 0.79 2.32
C ILE A 104 2.39 -0.12 1.10
N LEU A 105 1.29 -0.17 0.36
CA LEU A 105 1.22 -0.78 -0.96
C LEU A 105 0.26 0.06 -1.80
N ALA A 106 0.78 0.71 -2.84
CA ALA A 106 0.00 1.60 -3.67
C ALA A 106 0.32 1.38 -5.15
N THR A 107 -0.71 1.39 -5.98
CA THR A 107 -0.58 1.31 -7.44
C THR A 107 -1.29 2.51 -8.06
N ALA A 108 -0.61 3.17 -9.00
CA ALA A 108 -1.22 4.26 -9.75
C ALA A 108 -2.48 3.77 -10.47
N PRO A 109 -3.56 4.59 -10.53
CA PRO A 109 -4.82 4.15 -11.14
C PRO A 109 -4.68 3.58 -12.55
N GLU A 110 -3.83 4.19 -13.38
CA GLU A 110 -3.57 3.76 -14.75
C GLU A 110 -2.81 2.44 -14.87
N TYR A 111 -2.23 1.96 -13.78
CA TYR A 111 -1.46 0.71 -13.74
C TYR A 111 -2.15 -0.38 -12.92
N GLN A 112 -3.35 -0.15 -12.43
CA GLN A 112 -4.10 -1.14 -11.66
C GLN A 112 -4.51 -2.32 -12.54
N ARG A 113 -4.65 -3.50 -11.92
CA ARG A 113 -5.03 -4.77 -12.57
C ARG A 113 -4.03 -5.26 -13.63
N GLN A 114 -2.76 -4.86 -13.52
CA GLN A 114 -1.68 -5.26 -14.42
C GLN A 114 -0.57 -6.02 -13.68
N GLY A 115 -0.83 -6.48 -12.46
CA GLY A 115 0.10 -7.26 -11.68
C GLY A 115 1.16 -6.45 -10.91
N VAL A 116 1.04 -5.12 -10.86
CA VAL A 116 2.00 -4.26 -10.14
C VAL A 116 2.00 -4.56 -8.65
N ALA A 117 0.83 -4.64 -8.03
CA ALA A 117 0.73 -4.96 -6.61
C ALA A 117 1.32 -6.33 -6.29
N THR A 118 1.10 -7.32 -7.14
CA THR A 118 1.67 -8.66 -6.97
C THR A 118 3.20 -8.62 -7.02
N LEU A 119 3.78 -7.90 -7.97
CA LEU A 119 5.25 -7.74 -8.06
C LEU A 119 5.82 -7.06 -6.82
N LEU A 120 5.17 -6.01 -6.34
CA LEU A 120 5.59 -5.30 -5.13
C LEU A 120 5.49 -6.18 -3.89
N MET A 121 4.41 -6.95 -3.74
CA MET A 121 4.24 -7.89 -2.63
C MET A 121 5.29 -8.99 -2.65
N GLU A 122 5.55 -9.59 -3.82
CA GLU A 122 6.57 -10.63 -3.96
C GLU A 122 7.95 -10.10 -3.56
N HIS A 123 8.29 -8.88 -3.97
CA HIS A 123 9.53 -8.24 -3.57
C HIS A 123 9.58 -8.01 -2.05
N ALA A 124 8.49 -7.51 -1.47
CA ALA A 124 8.40 -7.30 -0.03
C ALA A 124 8.57 -8.62 0.75
N PHE A 125 7.94 -9.70 0.29
CA PHE A 125 8.08 -11.02 0.91
C PHE A 125 9.55 -11.48 0.91
N GLU A 126 10.25 -11.29 -0.20
CA GLU A 126 11.66 -11.68 -0.30
C GLU A 126 12.54 -10.87 0.64
N GLN A 127 12.32 -9.56 0.74
CA GLN A 127 13.04 -8.70 1.67
C GLN A 127 12.80 -9.10 3.13
N ILE A 128 11.55 -9.42 3.46
CA ILE A 128 11.16 -9.86 4.81
C ILE A 128 11.78 -11.22 5.16
N ARG A 129 11.78 -12.18 4.22
CA ARG A 129 12.46 -13.47 4.39
C ARG A 129 13.96 -13.28 4.61
N THR A 130 14.61 -12.47 3.78
CA THR A 130 16.04 -12.20 3.87
C THR A 130 16.40 -11.57 5.21
N ALA A 131 15.51 -10.79 5.80
CA ALA A 131 15.68 -10.22 7.14
C ALA A 131 15.49 -11.26 8.27
N GLY A 132 15.13 -12.49 7.95
CA GLY A 132 15.00 -13.58 8.93
C GLY A 132 13.64 -13.65 9.63
N MET A 133 12.62 -13.01 9.09
CA MET A 133 11.27 -13.05 9.66
C MET A 133 10.52 -14.30 9.19
N ASP A 134 9.59 -14.77 10.02
CA ASP A 134 8.82 -16.00 9.76
C ASP A 134 7.44 -15.74 9.17
N MET A 135 6.95 -14.51 9.28
CA MET A 135 5.62 -14.16 8.79
C MET A 135 5.58 -12.71 8.32
N VAL A 136 4.53 -12.38 7.59
CA VAL A 136 4.24 -11.03 7.11
C VAL A 136 2.81 -10.65 7.45
N MET A 137 2.61 -9.40 7.85
CA MET A 137 1.31 -8.83 8.20
C MET A 137 1.00 -7.67 7.26
N VAL A 138 -0.27 -7.53 6.89
CA VAL A 138 -0.85 -6.32 6.31
C VAL A 138 -2.07 -5.93 7.11
N GLU A 139 -2.28 -4.63 7.26
CA GLU A 139 -3.47 -4.10 7.90
C GLU A 139 -4.23 -3.21 6.91
N THR A 140 -5.55 -3.36 6.87
CA THR A 140 -6.42 -2.54 6.04
C THR A 140 -7.78 -2.42 6.69
N GLY A 141 -8.60 -1.47 6.22
CA GLY A 141 -9.94 -1.28 6.75
C GLY A 141 -10.93 -2.36 6.32
N GLY A 142 -11.98 -2.53 7.13
CA GLY A 142 -13.13 -3.39 6.79
C GLY A 142 -14.21 -2.67 5.99
N ASP A 143 -14.02 -1.40 5.68
CA ASP A 143 -14.96 -0.55 4.94
C ASP A 143 -14.96 -0.85 3.43
N PRO A 144 -15.99 -0.41 2.70
CA PRO A 144 -16.08 -0.67 1.25
C PRO A 144 -14.93 -0.10 0.43
N GLY A 145 -14.32 1.01 0.87
CA GLY A 145 -13.17 1.62 0.19
C GLY A 145 -11.94 0.72 0.14
N HIS A 146 -11.80 -0.17 1.11
CA HIS A 146 -10.67 -1.11 1.20
C HIS A 146 -11.02 -2.53 0.70
N PHE A 147 -12.18 -2.72 0.09
CA PHE A 147 -12.59 -4.06 -0.38
C PHE A 147 -11.59 -4.66 -1.37
N ALA A 148 -11.14 -3.87 -2.35
CA ALA A 148 -10.17 -4.34 -3.35
C ALA A 148 -8.83 -4.74 -2.70
N ALA A 149 -8.39 -4.01 -1.68
CA ALA A 149 -7.18 -4.34 -0.93
C ALA A 149 -7.34 -5.67 -0.20
N ARG A 150 -8.47 -5.90 0.47
CA ARG A 150 -8.74 -7.16 1.15
C ARG A 150 -8.75 -8.34 0.18
N GLN A 151 -9.37 -8.19 -0.99
CA GLN A 151 -9.35 -9.23 -2.02
C GLN A 151 -7.93 -9.52 -2.51
N CYS A 152 -7.13 -8.50 -2.71
CA CYS A 152 -5.74 -8.61 -3.12
C CYS A 152 -4.93 -9.44 -2.11
N TYR A 153 -5.06 -9.15 -0.83
CA TYR A 153 -4.32 -9.85 0.23
C TYR A 153 -4.81 -11.30 0.38
N GLU A 154 -6.09 -11.55 0.35
CA GLU A 154 -6.64 -12.91 0.43
C GLU A 154 -6.18 -13.75 -0.78
N SER A 155 -6.17 -13.17 -1.97
CA SER A 155 -5.65 -13.83 -3.18
C SER A 155 -4.16 -14.14 -3.10
N ALA A 156 -3.40 -13.34 -2.35
CA ALA A 156 -1.98 -13.55 -2.11
C ALA A 156 -1.69 -14.57 -0.99
N GLY A 157 -2.73 -15.13 -0.37
CA GLY A 157 -2.60 -16.16 0.66
C GLY A 157 -2.61 -15.66 2.09
N PHE A 158 -2.87 -14.37 2.32
CA PHE A 158 -3.02 -13.85 3.68
C PHE A 158 -4.27 -14.41 4.35
N GLN A 159 -4.15 -14.74 5.61
CA GLN A 159 -5.24 -15.24 6.45
C GLN A 159 -5.71 -14.13 7.39
N PRO A 160 -7.02 -13.89 7.51
CA PRO A 160 -7.52 -12.77 8.29
C PRO A 160 -7.42 -13.01 9.79
N TRP A 161 -7.06 -11.95 10.51
CA TRP A 161 -7.17 -11.86 11.95
C TRP A 161 -8.41 -11.01 12.28
N PRO A 162 -9.39 -11.52 13.03
CA PRO A 162 -10.60 -10.76 13.36
C PRO A 162 -10.28 -9.56 14.24
N VAL A 163 -10.74 -8.37 13.84
CA VAL A 163 -10.55 -7.13 14.59
C VAL A 163 -11.88 -6.38 14.68
N ALA A 164 -12.17 -5.82 15.84
CA ALA A 164 -13.28 -4.88 16.03
C ALA A 164 -12.73 -3.59 16.63
N ARG A 165 -13.18 -2.44 16.10
CA ARG A 165 -12.78 -1.12 16.58
C ARG A 165 -14.04 -0.28 16.80
N TYR A 166 -14.16 0.30 17.98
CA TYR A 166 -15.33 1.07 18.38
C TYR A 166 -14.92 2.49 18.77
N PHE A 167 -15.76 3.46 18.43
CA PHE A 167 -15.56 4.87 18.77
C PHE A 167 -16.79 5.42 19.44
N LYS A 168 -16.63 6.37 20.35
CA LYS A 168 -17.72 7.03 21.07
C LYS A 168 -17.40 8.52 21.16
N PRO A 169 -18.34 9.41 20.79
CA PRO A 169 -18.17 10.84 21.07
C PRO A 169 -18.25 11.10 22.58
N LEU A 170 -17.46 12.06 23.05
CA LEU A 170 -17.45 12.46 24.46
C LEU A 170 -18.13 13.83 24.68
#